data_8a18d5cb6acae9973eb6494c7b07de04
#
_entry.id   8a18d5cb6acae9973eb6494c7b07de04
#
_cell.length_a   1.000
_cell.length_b   1.000
_cell.length_c   1.000
_cell.angle_alpha   90.00
_cell.angle_beta   90.00
_cell.angle_gamma   90.00
#
_symmetry.space_group_name_H-M   'P 1'
#
loop_
_entity.id
_entity.type
_entity.pdbx_description
1 polymer ?
#
loop_
_entity_poly.entity_id
_entity_poly.type
_entity_poly.pdbx_seq_one_letter_code
_entity_poly.pdbx_strand_id
1 'polypeptide(L)'
;LITLESFNMNIEVLKSKIHRATVTQADLNYIGSITIDEDLLDAANIIENERVDIYNITNGERLCTYAIKGERGSGVIGINGAAAHKVNVGDLVIIVSYCSMDFEEAKKHKPSIVFPDKNNKI
;
A
#
# COMPACT_ATOMS: atom_id res chain seq x y z
N LEU A 1 -42.44 -7.96 8.34
CA LEU A 1 -41.66 -7.55 7.21
C LEU A 1 -40.19 -7.48 7.60
N ILE A 2 -39.34 -8.22 6.90
CA ILE A 2 -37.92 -8.20 7.15
C ILE A 2 -37.31 -7.09 6.27
N THR A 3 -36.54 -6.20 6.88
CA THR A 3 -35.88 -5.14 6.16
C THR A 3 -34.53 -5.61 5.64
N LEU A 4 -34.03 -4.97 4.60
CA LEU A 4 -32.72 -5.29 4.04
C LEU A 4 -31.59 -5.02 5.03
N GLU A 5 -31.79 -4.13 5.98
CA GLU A 5 -30.77 -3.83 7.01
C GLU A 5 -30.44 -5.07 7.85
N SER A 6 -31.40 -6.02 7.97
CA SER A 6 -31.18 -7.27 8.70
C SER A 6 -30.16 -8.18 8.04
N PHE A 7 -29.80 -7.91 6.78
CA PHE A 7 -28.92 -8.76 5.98
C PHE A 7 -27.68 -8.02 5.51
N ASN A 8 -27.32 -6.95 6.22
CA ASN A 8 -26.09 -6.23 5.90
C ASN A 8 -24.90 -7.16 6.01
N MET A 9 -24.04 -7.12 5.01
CA MET A 9 -22.77 -7.81 5.10
C MET A 9 -21.66 -6.84 4.79
N ASN A 10 -20.53 -7.02 5.45
CA ASN A 10 -19.33 -6.28 5.18
C ASN A 10 -18.39 -7.11 4.32
N ILE A 11 -17.77 -6.46 3.38
CA ILE A 11 -16.77 -7.11 2.53
C ILE A 11 -15.50 -6.26 2.54
N GLU A 12 -14.38 -6.90 2.23
CA GLU A 12 -13.13 -6.20 2.03
C GLU A 12 -13.02 -5.77 0.57
N VAL A 13 -12.68 -4.50 0.37
CA VAL A 13 -12.48 -3.93 -0.96
C VAL A 13 -11.17 -3.17 -1.00
N LEU A 14 -10.67 -2.98 -2.18
CA LEU A 14 -9.45 -2.19 -2.38
C LEU A 14 -9.71 -0.74 -1.97
N LYS A 15 -8.94 -0.27 -0.98
CA LYS A 15 -8.99 1.11 -0.53
C LYS A 15 -8.02 1.99 -1.32
N SER A 16 -6.77 1.53 -1.45
CA SER A 16 -5.69 2.33 -2.01
C SER A 16 -4.70 1.44 -2.74
N LYS A 17 -4.07 2.01 -3.78
CA LYS A 17 -3.07 1.29 -4.55
C LYS A 17 -2.03 2.27 -5.08
N ILE A 18 -0.76 1.97 -4.82
CA ILE A 18 0.36 2.64 -5.49
C ILE A 18 0.90 1.62 -6.48
N HIS A 19 0.70 1.87 -7.76
CA HIS A 19 0.97 0.89 -8.81
C HIS A 19 2.34 1.11 -9.43
N ARG A 20 3.25 0.13 -9.26
CA ARG A 20 4.58 0.11 -9.86
C ARG A 20 5.52 1.18 -9.31
N ALA A 21 5.65 1.22 -7.99
CA ALA A 21 6.67 2.02 -7.33
C ALA A 21 8.01 1.28 -7.39
N THR A 22 9.10 2.04 -7.42
CA THR A 22 10.45 1.48 -7.47
C THR A 22 11.06 1.48 -6.06
N VAL A 23 11.53 0.32 -5.62
CA VAL A 23 12.20 0.19 -4.31
C VAL A 23 13.52 0.96 -4.35
N THR A 24 13.72 1.86 -3.40
CA THR A 24 14.93 2.70 -3.33
C THR A 24 15.91 2.23 -2.27
N GLN A 25 15.43 1.50 -1.25
CA GLN A 25 16.31 0.94 -0.22
C GLN A 25 15.70 -0.31 0.39
N ALA A 26 16.56 -1.19 0.89
CA ALA A 26 16.16 -2.40 1.59
C ALA A 26 17.14 -2.59 2.75
N ASP A 27 16.66 -2.49 4.00
CA ASP A 27 17.50 -2.52 5.19
C ASP A 27 17.02 -3.60 6.15
N LEU A 28 17.76 -4.70 6.22
CA LEU A 28 17.47 -5.83 7.09
C LEU A 28 17.59 -5.51 8.57
N ASN A 29 18.40 -4.51 8.91
CA ASN A 29 18.75 -4.19 10.29
C ASN A 29 17.90 -3.06 10.87
N TYR A 30 16.85 -2.69 10.19
CA TYR A 30 15.93 -1.64 10.61
C TYR A 30 14.63 -2.24 11.15
N ILE A 31 13.85 -1.43 11.87
CA ILE A 31 12.54 -1.86 12.34
C ILE A 31 11.64 -2.18 11.13
N GLY A 32 10.97 -3.33 11.17
CA GLY A 32 10.16 -3.81 10.04
C GLY A 32 9.03 -2.85 9.69
N SER A 33 9.01 -2.39 8.43
CA SER A 33 8.01 -1.45 7.91
C SER A 33 8.31 -1.16 6.45
N ILE A 34 7.43 -0.39 5.81
CA ILE A 34 7.76 0.22 4.51
C ILE A 34 7.72 1.74 4.66
N THR A 35 8.85 2.37 4.34
CA THR A 35 8.94 3.83 4.31
C THR A 35 8.48 4.32 2.95
N ILE A 36 7.46 5.18 2.92
CA ILE A 36 6.86 5.68 1.69
C ILE A 36 6.90 7.19 1.71
N ASP A 37 7.39 7.79 0.62
CA ASP A 37 7.35 9.24 0.43
C ASP A 37 5.98 9.78 0.81
N GLU A 38 5.94 10.80 1.66
CA GLU A 38 4.67 11.35 2.17
C GLU A 38 3.77 11.86 1.06
N ASP A 39 4.31 12.34 -0.06
CA ASP A 39 3.50 12.75 -1.21
C ASP A 39 2.70 11.56 -1.79
N LEU A 40 3.32 10.39 -1.84
CA LEU A 40 2.62 9.18 -2.30
C LEU A 40 1.57 8.73 -1.30
N LEU A 41 1.88 8.81 -0.01
CA LEU A 41 0.91 8.48 1.04
C LEU A 41 -0.33 9.36 0.94
N ASP A 42 -0.12 10.67 0.79
CA ASP A 42 -1.23 11.62 0.67
C ASP A 42 -2.07 11.32 -0.57
N ALA A 43 -1.44 11.12 -1.71
CA ALA A 43 -2.13 10.85 -2.96
C ALA A 43 -2.92 9.52 -2.91
N ALA A 44 -2.40 8.54 -2.20
CA ALA A 44 -3.04 7.22 -2.08
C ALA A 44 -4.01 7.13 -0.89
N ASN A 45 -4.11 8.18 -0.08
CA ASN A 45 -4.91 8.17 1.16
C ASN A 45 -4.51 7.04 2.11
N ILE A 46 -3.21 6.83 2.26
CA ILE A 46 -2.63 5.88 3.21
C ILE A 46 -2.00 6.70 4.34
N ILE A 47 -2.26 6.31 5.57
CA ILE A 47 -1.69 6.98 6.73
C ILE A 47 -0.60 6.14 7.38
N GLU A 48 0.23 6.79 8.19
CA GLU A 48 1.26 6.13 8.98
C GLU A 48 0.65 5.06 9.88
N ASN A 49 1.31 3.93 9.97
CA ASN A 49 0.90 2.72 10.71
C ASN A 49 -0.21 1.91 10.04
N GLU A 50 -0.71 2.33 8.91
CA GLU A 50 -1.70 1.55 8.17
C GLU A 50 -1.06 0.28 7.61
N ARG A 51 -1.75 -0.85 7.77
CA ARG A 51 -1.33 -2.11 7.18
C ARG A 51 -1.39 -2.01 5.66
N VAL A 52 -0.34 -2.47 5.00
CA VAL A 52 -0.29 -2.55 3.54
C VAL A 52 0.23 -3.91 3.11
N ASP A 53 -0.24 -4.36 1.97
CA ASP A 53 0.31 -5.54 1.30
C ASP A 53 1.18 -5.07 0.14
N ILE A 54 2.30 -5.75 -0.05
CA ILE A 54 3.25 -5.42 -1.10
C ILE A 54 3.37 -6.61 -2.04
N TYR A 55 3.17 -6.35 -3.32
CA TYR A 55 3.30 -7.35 -4.36
C TYR A 55 4.51 -6.97 -5.22
N ASN A 56 5.56 -7.79 -5.16
CA ASN A 56 6.79 -7.54 -5.91
C ASN A 56 6.64 -8.07 -7.34
N ILE A 57 6.52 -7.17 -8.30
CA ILE A 57 6.34 -7.55 -9.71
C ILE A 57 7.59 -8.26 -10.23
N THR A 58 8.76 -7.83 -9.77
CA THR A 58 10.04 -8.32 -10.29
C THR A 58 10.28 -9.79 -9.96
N ASN A 59 9.91 -10.23 -8.75
CA ASN A 59 10.20 -11.61 -8.32
C ASN A 59 8.97 -12.41 -7.90
N GLY A 60 7.78 -11.81 -7.91
CA GLY A 60 6.54 -12.50 -7.55
C GLY A 60 6.28 -12.65 -6.06
N GLU A 61 7.16 -12.15 -5.20
CA GLU A 61 6.98 -12.26 -3.76
C GLU A 61 5.84 -11.37 -3.27
N ARG A 62 5.17 -11.83 -2.23
CA ARG A 62 4.10 -11.09 -1.55
C ARG A 62 4.43 -11.00 -0.09
N LEU A 63 4.18 -9.83 0.50
CA LEU A 63 4.42 -9.62 1.92
C LEU A 63 3.44 -8.60 2.48
N CYS A 64 3.34 -8.60 3.80
CA CYS A 64 2.48 -7.67 4.52
C CYS A 64 3.31 -6.94 5.56
N THR A 65 3.10 -5.64 5.67
CA THR A 65 3.77 -4.80 6.65
C THR A 65 2.89 -3.58 6.95
N TYR A 66 3.48 -2.52 7.50
CA TYR A 66 2.77 -1.27 7.73
C TYR A 66 3.60 -0.10 7.22
N ALA A 67 2.92 1.00 6.90
CA ALA A 67 3.53 2.18 6.30
C ALA A 67 4.09 3.12 7.35
N ILE A 68 5.24 3.72 7.07
CA ILE A 68 5.76 4.86 7.82
C ILE A 68 6.09 5.98 6.83
N LYS A 69 6.02 7.22 7.32
CA LYS A 69 6.28 8.39 6.48
C LYS A 69 7.75 8.50 6.11
N GLY A 70 8.00 8.63 4.81
CA GLY A 70 9.29 9.03 4.29
C GLY A 70 9.31 10.51 3.97
N GLU A 71 10.50 11.06 3.80
CA GLU A 71 10.67 12.47 3.48
C GLU A 71 9.86 12.85 2.25
N ARG A 72 9.08 13.91 2.39
CA ARG A 72 8.21 14.41 1.32
C ARG A 72 9.04 14.84 0.12
N GLY A 73 8.67 14.32 -1.04
CA GLY A 73 9.34 14.65 -2.28
C GLY A 73 10.63 13.90 -2.54
N SER A 74 11.03 12.99 -1.63
CA SER A 74 12.27 12.22 -1.77
C SER A 74 12.17 11.07 -2.78
N GLY A 75 10.97 10.60 -3.06
CA GLY A 75 10.77 9.40 -3.88
C GLY A 75 11.12 8.11 -3.15
N VAL A 76 11.25 8.15 -1.81
CA VAL A 76 11.66 6.97 -1.06
C VAL A 76 10.59 5.89 -1.05
N ILE A 77 11.00 4.67 -1.33
CA ILE A 77 10.25 3.44 -1.08
C ILE A 77 11.25 2.49 -0.43
N GLY A 78 11.25 2.45 0.89
CA GLY A 78 12.23 1.70 1.66
C GLY A 78 11.58 0.52 2.38
N ILE A 79 12.06 -0.69 2.12
CA ILE A 79 11.58 -1.91 2.78
C ILE A 79 12.53 -2.21 3.92
N ASN A 80 12.02 -2.28 5.13
CA ASN A 80 12.81 -2.40 6.35
C ASN A 80 12.54 -3.72 7.07
N GLY A 81 13.57 -4.23 7.78
CA GLY A 81 13.47 -5.40 8.62
C GLY A 81 13.37 -6.69 7.81
N ALA A 82 12.66 -7.67 8.37
CA ALA A 82 12.56 -9.01 7.77
C ALA A 82 12.00 -8.99 6.35
N ALA A 83 11.12 -8.05 6.04
CA ALA A 83 10.55 -7.93 4.69
C ALA A 83 11.60 -7.60 3.63
N ALA A 84 12.73 -7.02 4.02
CA ALA A 84 13.82 -6.69 3.11
C ALA A 84 14.46 -7.93 2.46
N HIS A 85 14.24 -9.12 3.02
CA HIS A 85 14.68 -10.37 2.37
C HIS A 85 13.95 -10.65 1.06
N LYS A 86 12.78 -10.06 0.85
CA LYS A 86 11.91 -10.34 -0.31
C LYS A 86 11.98 -9.31 -1.41
N VAL A 87 12.83 -8.30 -1.24
CA VAL A 87 12.97 -7.23 -2.22
C VAL A 87 14.43 -6.86 -2.44
N ASN A 88 14.70 -6.32 -3.61
CA ASN A 88 15.99 -5.72 -3.93
C ASN A 88 15.75 -4.29 -4.40
N VAL A 89 16.72 -3.42 -4.16
CA VAL A 89 16.68 -2.05 -4.70
C VAL A 89 16.52 -2.13 -6.22
N GLY A 90 15.60 -1.34 -6.74
CA GLY A 90 15.26 -1.36 -8.15
C GLY A 90 14.06 -2.21 -8.52
N ASP A 91 13.60 -3.08 -7.61
CA ASP A 91 12.40 -3.88 -7.85
C ASP A 91 11.17 -2.99 -8.01
N LEU A 92 10.25 -3.42 -8.86
CA LEU A 92 8.95 -2.78 -9.02
C LEU A 92 7.95 -3.45 -8.10
N VAL A 93 7.26 -2.67 -7.30
CA VAL A 93 6.27 -3.19 -6.36
C VAL A 93 4.92 -2.50 -6.52
N ILE A 94 3.88 -3.22 -6.14
CA ILE A 94 2.53 -2.68 -6.00
C ILE A 94 2.24 -2.67 -4.51
N ILE A 95 1.83 -1.51 -4.00
CA ILE A 95 1.47 -1.34 -2.59
C ILE A 95 -0.02 -1.14 -2.52
N VAL A 96 -0.72 -1.98 -1.75
CA VAL A 96 -2.17 -1.92 -1.65
C VAL A 96 -2.62 -1.89 -0.20
N SER A 97 -3.75 -1.24 0.05
CA SER A 97 -4.46 -1.40 1.31
C SER A 97 -5.91 -1.70 1.03
N TYR A 98 -6.54 -2.42 1.95
CA TYR A 98 -7.93 -2.83 1.86
C TYR A 98 -8.70 -2.25 3.02
N CYS A 99 -9.99 -2.08 2.84
CA CYS A 99 -10.86 -1.66 3.93
C CYS A 99 -12.14 -2.50 3.92
N SER A 100 -12.75 -2.58 5.08
CA SER A 100 -14.04 -3.28 5.24
C SER A 100 -15.15 -2.24 5.15
N MET A 101 -16.17 -2.54 4.39
CA MET A 101 -17.34 -1.69 4.32
C MET A 101 -18.59 -2.49 3.98
N ASP A 102 -19.74 -1.91 4.24
CA ASP A 102 -21.01 -2.47 3.88
C ASP A 102 -21.08 -2.74 2.37
N PHE A 103 -21.70 -3.87 2.00
CA PHE A 103 -21.78 -4.31 0.61
C PHE A 103 -22.36 -3.24 -0.32
N GLU A 104 -23.43 -2.57 0.11
CA GLU A 104 -24.08 -1.57 -0.74
C GLU A 104 -23.19 -0.32 -0.89
N GLU A 105 -22.47 0.07 0.17
CA GLU A 105 -21.49 1.15 0.07
C GLU A 105 -20.34 0.75 -0.85
N ALA A 106 -19.91 -0.49 -0.77
CA ALA A 106 -18.79 -0.99 -1.57
C ALA A 106 -19.06 -0.88 -3.07
N LYS A 107 -20.31 -1.02 -3.50
CA LYS A 107 -20.68 -0.86 -4.90
C LYS A 107 -20.41 0.54 -5.45
N LYS A 108 -20.39 1.54 -4.57
CA LYS A 108 -20.19 2.95 -4.94
C LYS A 108 -18.78 3.43 -4.65
N HIS A 109 -17.99 2.59 -3.97
CA HIS A 109 -16.65 2.96 -3.53
C HIS A 109 -15.70 3.08 -4.73
N LYS A 110 -14.85 4.11 -4.68
CA LYS A 110 -13.78 4.31 -5.65
C LYS A 110 -12.45 4.31 -4.91
N PRO A 111 -11.57 3.35 -5.18
CA PRO A 111 -10.26 3.33 -4.52
C PRO A 111 -9.39 4.48 -5.00
N SER A 112 -8.45 4.87 -4.16
CA SER A 112 -7.40 5.84 -4.53
C SER A 112 -6.25 5.10 -5.18
N ILE A 113 -6.04 5.34 -6.47
CA ILE A 113 -5.01 4.65 -7.24
C ILE A 113 -4.01 5.67 -7.75
N VAL A 114 -2.72 5.42 -7.47
CA VAL A 114 -1.62 6.30 -7.84
C VAL A 114 -0.68 5.56 -8.77
N PHE A 115 -0.25 6.21 -9.84
CA PHE A 115 0.70 5.69 -10.81
C PHE A 115 1.96 6.57 -10.79
N PRO A 116 2.92 6.29 -9.91
CA PRO A 116 4.13 7.10 -9.86
C PRO A 116 5.01 6.86 -11.10
N ASP A 117 5.86 7.83 -11.39
CA ASP A 117 6.85 7.67 -12.43
C ASP A 117 8.05 6.85 -11.93
N LYS A 118 9.08 6.68 -12.77
CA LYS A 118 10.26 5.87 -12.42
C LYS A 118 11.05 6.41 -11.23
N ASN A 119 10.83 7.66 -10.86
CA ASN A 119 11.47 8.29 -9.70
C ASN A 119 10.52 8.37 -8.50
N ASN A 120 9.42 7.62 -8.54
CA ASN A 120 8.38 7.62 -7.51
C ASN A 120 7.73 8.99 -7.31
N LYS A 121 7.63 9.77 -8.37
CA LYS A 121 6.96 11.06 -8.37
C LYS A 121 5.59 10.95 -9.03
N ILE A 122 4.70 11.79 -8.59
CA ILE A 122 3.35 11.86 -9.15
C ILE A 122 3.33 12.74 -10.38
#